data_17d0d6ccd10755d730b8930528d4887b
#
_entry.id   17d0d6ccd10755d730b8930528d4887b
#
_cell.length_a   1.000
_cell.length_b   1.000
_cell.length_c   1.000
_cell.angle_alpha   90.00
_cell.angle_beta   90.00
_cell.angle_gamma   90.00
#
_symmetry.space_group_name_H-M   'P 1'
#
loop_
_entity.id
_entity.type
_entity.pdbx_description
1 polymer ?
#
loop_
_entity_poly.entity_id
_entity_poly.type
_entity_poly.pdbx_seq_one_letter_code
_entity_poly.pdbx_strand_id
1 'polypeptide(L)' 'MTYYPVGTLVCHRYFDKRTLGMVKSVDTSYTSVLMTVSWFSSSEETVDEMWELISIEEIDND' A
#
# COMPACT_ATOMS: atom_id res chain seq x y z
N MET A 1 15.42 0.34 -6.13
CA MET A 1 14.34 0.00 -5.20
C MET A 1 13.00 0.23 -5.83
N THR A 2 12.20 -0.77 -5.87
CA THR A 2 11.02 -0.75 -6.71
C THR A 2 9.72 -1.12 -5.97
N TYR A 3 9.76 -1.25 -4.66
CA TYR A 3 8.54 -1.58 -3.92
C TYR A 3 8.63 -1.08 -2.49
N TYR A 4 7.48 -0.95 -1.85
CA TYR A 4 7.40 -0.59 -0.44
C TYR A 4 7.65 -1.84 0.40
N PRO A 5 8.56 -1.78 1.38
CA PRO A 5 8.79 -2.94 2.23
C PRO A 5 7.63 -3.19 3.19
N VAL A 6 7.59 -4.41 3.74
CA VAL A 6 6.64 -4.76 4.78
C VAL A 6 6.77 -3.77 5.94
N GLY A 7 5.64 -3.31 6.43
CA GLY A 7 5.58 -2.32 7.49
C GLY A 7 5.39 -0.89 7.02
N THR A 8 5.50 -0.64 5.70
CA THR A 8 5.28 0.70 5.17
C THR A 8 3.81 1.10 5.34
N LEU A 9 3.58 2.32 5.78
CA LEU A 9 2.23 2.86 5.89
C LEU A 9 1.84 3.48 4.55
N VAL A 10 0.67 3.10 4.06
CA VAL A 10 0.21 3.49 2.72
C VAL A 10 -1.24 3.91 2.75
N CYS A 11 -1.64 4.65 1.72
CA CYS A 11 -3.04 4.93 1.41
C CYS A 11 -3.31 4.45 0.00
N HIS A 12 -4.56 4.24 -0.33
CA HIS A 12 -4.92 3.90 -1.71
C HIS A 12 -5.02 5.17 -2.53
N ARG A 13 -4.38 5.14 -3.71
CA ARG A 13 -4.28 6.33 -4.55
C ARG A 13 -5.64 6.82 -5.07
N TYR A 14 -6.53 5.87 -5.34
CA TYR A 14 -7.79 6.16 -6.04
C TYR A 14 -9.01 6.18 -5.15
N PHE A 15 -8.91 5.65 -3.95
CA PHE A 15 -10.04 5.64 -3.04
C PHE A 15 -9.89 6.77 -2.02
N ASP A 16 -9.98 6.48 -0.77
CA ASP A 16 -9.91 7.51 0.26
C ASP A 16 -8.47 7.61 0.78
N LYS A 17 -7.79 8.69 0.43
CA LYS A 17 -6.40 8.88 0.85
C LYS A 17 -6.25 9.02 2.36
N ARG A 18 -7.36 9.24 3.07
CA ARG A 18 -7.31 9.30 4.53
C ARG A 18 -7.37 7.93 5.17
N THR A 19 -7.74 6.91 4.39
CA THR A 19 -7.72 5.54 4.88
C THR A 19 -6.28 5.06 4.90
N LEU A 20 -5.83 4.66 6.09
CA LEU A 20 -4.45 4.26 6.29
C LEU A 20 -4.34 2.75 6.40
N GLY A 21 -3.33 2.19 5.78
CA GLY A 21 -3.06 0.76 5.88
C GLY A 21 -1.56 0.51 6.01
N MET A 22 -1.22 -0.74 6.23
CA MET A 22 0.17 -1.15 6.37
C MET A 22 0.43 -2.34 5.46
N VAL A 23 1.54 -2.31 4.75
CA VAL A 23 1.96 -3.41 3.89
C VAL A 23 2.32 -4.61 4.76
N LYS A 24 1.65 -5.73 4.52
CA LYS A 24 1.86 -6.97 5.27
C LYS A 24 2.74 -7.96 4.52
N SER A 25 2.64 -7.99 3.20
CA SER A 25 3.47 -8.87 2.39
C SER A 25 3.63 -8.27 1.00
N VAL A 26 4.69 -8.70 0.32
CA VAL A 26 5.02 -8.22 -1.01
C VAL A 26 5.26 -9.44 -1.90
N ASP A 27 4.63 -9.47 -3.06
CA ASP A 27 4.80 -10.55 -4.03
C ASP A 27 5.34 -9.96 -5.32
N THR A 28 6.55 -10.34 -5.67
CA THR A 28 7.22 -9.86 -6.88
C THR A 28 7.27 -10.92 -7.98
N SER A 29 6.49 -11.99 -7.85
CA SER A 29 6.49 -13.10 -8.82
C SER A 29 5.86 -12.74 -10.15
N TYR A 30 5.09 -11.66 -10.18
CA TYR A 30 4.34 -11.25 -11.36
C TYR A 30 5.03 -10.08 -12.05
N THR A 31 4.48 -9.68 -13.19
CA THR A 31 4.99 -8.50 -13.90
C THR A 31 4.79 -7.24 -13.09
N SER A 32 3.77 -7.21 -12.24
CA SER A 32 3.54 -6.11 -11.31
C SER A 32 3.88 -6.55 -9.90
N VAL A 33 4.26 -5.61 -9.06
CA VAL A 33 4.47 -5.88 -7.64
C VAL A 33 3.11 -5.85 -6.96
N LEU A 34 2.73 -6.97 -6.33
CA LEU A 34 1.47 -7.07 -5.59
C LEU A 34 1.76 -6.98 -4.10
N MET A 35 0.92 -6.23 -3.40
CA MET A 35 1.10 -6.03 -1.96
C MET A 35 -0.19 -6.35 -1.23
N THR A 36 -0.07 -7.10 -0.15
CA THR A 36 -1.18 -7.31 0.77
C THR A 36 -1.15 -6.19 1.79
N VAL A 37 -2.25 -5.47 1.90
CA VAL A 37 -2.36 -4.31 2.79
C VAL A 37 -3.44 -4.57 3.82
N SER A 38 -3.11 -4.34 5.07
CA SER A 38 -4.07 -4.40 6.17
C SER A 38 -4.56 -2.97 6.43
N TRP A 39 -5.86 -2.75 6.27
CA TRP A 39 -6.46 -1.42 6.42
C TRP A 39 -6.96 -1.22 7.84
N PHE A 40 -6.49 -0.15 8.49
CA PHE A 40 -6.73 0.04 9.92
C PHE A 40 -8.20 0.33 10.24
N SER A 41 -8.87 1.08 9.36
CA SER A 41 -10.23 1.50 9.67
C SER A 41 -11.25 0.37 9.55
N SER A 42 -10.97 -0.65 8.73
CA SER A 42 -11.93 -1.71 8.48
C SER A 42 -11.46 -3.08 8.95
N SER A 43 -10.19 -3.20 9.33
CA SER A 43 -9.56 -4.47 9.68
C SER A 43 -9.57 -5.47 8.53
N GLU A 44 -9.75 -5.00 7.30
CA GLU A 44 -9.72 -5.85 6.12
C GLU A 44 -8.32 -5.89 5.53
N GLU A 45 -8.05 -6.96 4.79
CA GLU A 45 -6.83 -7.04 4.01
C GLU A 45 -7.19 -7.16 2.55
N THR A 46 -6.49 -6.41 1.72
CA THR A 46 -6.67 -6.46 0.27
C THR A 46 -5.33 -6.67 -0.40
N VAL A 47 -5.37 -7.19 -1.63
CA VAL A 47 -4.18 -7.33 -2.46
C VAL A 47 -4.27 -6.29 -3.55
N ASP A 48 -3.31 -5.39 -3.58
CA ASP A 48 -3.29 -4.28 -4.53
C ASP A 48 -1.96 -4.21 -5.24
N GLU A 49 -1.97 -3.69 -6.47
CA GLU A 49 -0.73 -3.43 -7.17
C GLU A 49 -0.06 -2.21 -6.56
N MET A 50 1.26 -2.22 -6.52
CA MET A 50 2.01 -1.15 -5.86
C MET A 50 1.64 0.24 -6.41
N TRP A 51 1.39 0.35 -7.71
CA TRP A 51 1.09 1.64 -8.31
C TRP A 51 -0.24 2.22 -7.84
N GLU A 52 -1.10 1.39 -7.25
CA GLU A 52 -2.37 1.85 -6.69
C GLU A 52 -2.21 2.43 -5.29
N LEU A 53 -1.05 2.28 -4.71
CA LEU A 53 -0.78 2.69 -3.33
C LEU A 53 0.16 3.89 -3.33
N ILE A 54 0.09 4.67 -2.26
CA ILE A 54 1.01 5.78 -2.07
C ILE A 54 1.44 5.78 -0.61
N SER A 55 2.74 5.90 -0.36
CA SER A 55 3.22 5.92 1.01
C SER A 55 2.88 7.27 1.64
N ILE A 56 2.71 7.27 2.97
CA ILE A 56 2.39 8.50 3.65
C ILE A 56 3.53 9.52 3.55
N GLU A 57 4.76 9.07 3.36
CA GLU A 57 5.88 9.96 3.17
C GLU A 57 5.74 10.74 1.86
N GLU A 58 5.23 10.10 0.83
CA GLU A 58 5.00 10.78 -0.45
C GLU A 58 3.89 11.81 -0.32
N ILE A 59 2.86 11.50 0.45
CA ILE A 59 1.76 12.43 0.67
C ILE A 59 2.26 13.68 1.38
N ASP A 60 3.11 13.49 2.39
CA ASP A 60 3.63 14.61 3.17
C ASP A 60 4.52 15.54 2.36
N ASN A 61 5.07 15.06 1.26
CA ASN A 61 5.96 15.84 0.42
C ASN A 61 5.23 16.63 -0.66
N ASP A 62 3.94 16.48 -0.76
CA ASP A 62 3.13 17.24 -1.73
C ASP A 62 2.71 18.63 -1.18
#